data_d7b5c96beeec8a446bee66ba4ae56190
#
_entry.id   d7b5c96beeec8a446bee66ba4ae56190
#
_cell.length_a   1.000
_cell.length_b   1.000
_cell.length_c   1.000
_cell.angle_alpha   90.00
_cell.angle_beta   90.00
_cell.angle_gamma   90.00
#
_symmetry.space_group_name_H-M   'P 1'
#
loop_
_entity.id
_entity.type
_entity.pdbx_description
1 polymer ?
#
loop_
_entity_poly.entity_id
_entity_poly.type
_entity_poly.pdbx_seq_one_letter_code
_entity_poly.pdbx_strand_id
1 'polypeptide(L)'
;MLLVLVLAAGIDQGIYEDIRYGWNGSVQDVVAEGVSIMTNYPALAVADVGLGLSGDEKLRRVSRQAFVSWVGATGVMLGLRAVVKRPRPEHDKVNWWNSSFPSGHTTDYFAMATVYAARYPKLRWPLFFTGILVGFSRIYLGEHYPSDVLAGAGLGTGLGALTLRVWPERGQSTSNRVRLVSGNQNGRLCAGVNFGF
;
A
#
# COMPACT_ATOMS: atom_id res chain seq x y z
N MET A 1 6.02 24.73 15.76
CA MET A 1 5.09 23.92 14.96
C MET A 1 4.73 24.56 13.63
N LEU A 2 4.26 25.83 13.61
CA LEU A 2 3.89 26.53 12.36
C LEU A 2 5.04 26.63 11.35
N LEU A 3 6.25 27.01 11.78
CA LEU A 3 7.43 27.12 10.92
C LEU A 3 7.80 25.78 10.25
N VAL A 4 7.68 24.66 10.97
CA VAL A 4 7.94 23.31 10.41
C VAL A 4 6.92 22.95 9.34
N LEU A 5 5.65 23.31 9.54
CA LEU A 5 4.59 23.08 8.55
C LEU A 5 4.79 23.93 7.29
N VAL A 6 5.20 25.19 7.44
CA VAL A 6 5.49 26.09 6.30
C VAL A 6 6.72 25.60 5.52
N LEU A 7 7.79 25.19 6.21
CA LEU A 7 8.98 24.62 5.56
C LEU A 7 8.66 23.31 4.84
N ALA A 8 7.88 22.43 5.47
CA ALA A 8 7.45 21.18 4.85
C ALA A 8 6.57 21.42 3.61
N ALA A 9 5.68 22.41 3.64
CA ALA A 9 4.86 22.79 2.50
C ALA A 9 5.71 23.37 1.36
N GLY A 10 6.73 24.18 1.67
CA GLY A 10 7.65 24.73 0.66
C GLY A 10 8.51 23.64 -0.01
N ILE A 11 9.00 22.67 0.76
CA ILE A 11 9.74 21.53 0.20
C ILE A 11 8.83 20.66 -0.67
N ASP A 12 7.61 20.42 -0.24
CA ASP A 12 6.63 19.61 -0.94
C ASP A 12 6.27 20.24 -2.31
N GLN A 13 6.07 21.57 -2.31
CA GLN A 13 5.84 22.34 -3.53
C GLN A 13 7.07 22.33 -4.46
N GLY A 14 8.27 22.55 -3.94
CA GLY A 14 9.49 22.57 -4.75
C GLY A 14 9.77 21.23 -5.43
N ILE A 15 9.64 20.11 -4.72
CA ILE A 15 9.81 18.76 -5.31
C ILE A 15 8.71 18.50 -6.35
N TYR A 16 7.48 18.94 -6.10
CA TYR A 16 6.41 18.84 -7.09
C TYR A 16 6.76 19.57 -8.38
N GLU A 17 7.20 20.83 -8.31
CA GLU A 17 7.55 21.65 -9.46
C GLU A 17 8.72 21.06 -10.25
N ASP A 18 9.75 20.58 -9.58
CA ASP A 18 10.90 19.91 -10.20
C ASP A 18 10.47 18.67 -11.00
N ILE A 19 9.58 17.85 -10.45
CA ILE A 19 9.08 16.64 -11.11
C ILE A 19 8.13 17.03 -12.26
N ARG A 20 7.20 17.95 -12.02
CA ARG A 20 6.15 18.31 -12.97
C ARG A 20 6.69 19.06 -14.18
N TYR A 21 7.60 20.00 -13.96
CA TYR A 21 8.09 20.92 -15.00
C TYR A 21 9.52 20.61 -15.45
N GLY A 22 10.31 19.93 -14.62
CA GLY A 22 11.70 19.59 -14.96
C GLY A 22 11.86 18.36 -15.86
N TRP A 23 10.83 17.49 -15.94
CA TRP A 23 10.90 16.20 -16.65
C TRP A 23 9.92 16.10 -17.81
N ASN A 24 9.61 17.19 -18.48
CA ASN A 24 8.63 17.23 -19.57
C ASN A 24 9.10 16.49 -20.83
N GLY A 25 8.25 15.59 -21.34
CA GLY A 25 8.46 14.89 -22.59
C GLY A 25 7.29 13.96 -22.95
N SER A 26 7.05 13.79 -24.25
CA SER A 26 5.93 12.97 -24.76
C SER A 26 5.98 11.51 -24.29
N VAL A 27 7.17 10.95 -24.07
CA VAL A 27 7.33 9.58 -23.56
C VAL A 27 6.94 9.52 -22.08
N GLN A 28 7.35 10.51 -21.28
CA GLN A 28 7.01 10.60 -19.85
C GLN A 28 5.50 10.76 -19.66
N ASP A 29 4.84 11.57 -20.50
CA ASP A 29 3.38 11.75 -20.48
C ASP A 29 2.67 10.43 -20.73
N VAL A 30 3.02 9.72 -21.79
CA VAL A 30 2.41 8.41 -22.11
C VAL A 30 2.64 7.38 -21.02
N VAL A 31 3.84 7.33 -20.45
CA VAL A 31 4.16 6.38 -19.35
C VAL A 31 3.37 6.73 -18.09
N ALA A 32 3.33 8.01 -17.71
CA ALA A 32 2.63 8.43 -16.49
C ALA A 32 1.12 8.21 -16.61
N GLU A 33 0.52 8.54 -17.75
CA GLU A 33 -0.90 8.28 -18.02
C GLU A 33 -1.19 6.78 -18.07
N GLY A 34 -0.36 5.98 -18.75
CA GLY A 34 -0.50 4.54 -18.83
C GLY A 34 -0.47 3.89 -17.43
N VAL A 35 0.51 4.25 -16.60
CA VAL A 35 0.58 3.78 -15.21
C VAL A 35 -0.67 4.20 -14.42
N SER A 36 -1.12 5.44 -14.58
CA SER A 36 -2.32 5.95 -13.91
C SER A 36 -3.58 5.18 -14.30
N ILE A 37 -3.77 4.89 -15.60
CA ILE A 37 -4.91 4.13 -16.10
C ILE A 37 -4.89 2.69 -15.58
N MET A 38 -3.72 2.04 -15.63
CA MET A 38 -3.57 0.64 -15.19
C MET A 38 -3.73 0.45 -13.68
N THR A 39 -3.56 1.50 -12.90
CA THR A 39 -3.62 1.45 -11.43
C THR A 39 -4.79 2.23 -10.85
N ASN A 40 -5.76 2.63 -11.67
CA ASN A 40 -7.00 3.22 -11.18
C ASN A 40 -7.87 2.18 -10.47
N TYR A 41 -8.86 2.65 -9.70
CA TYR A 41 -9.73 1.80 -8.89
C TYR A 41 -10.37 0.62 -9.65
N PRO A 42 -11.01 0.84 -10.84
CA PRO A 42 -11.58 -0.26 -11.60
C PRO A 42 -10.54 -1.25 -12.11
N ALA A 43 -9.40 -0.78 -12.60
CA ALA A 43 -8.36 -1.65 -13.16
C ALA A 43 -7.77 -2.57 -12.08
N LEU A 44 -7.46 -2.04 -10.89
CA LEU A 44 -6.97 -2.86 -9.77
C LEU A 44 -8.01 -3.89 -9.33
N ALA A 45 -9.28 -3.49 -9.22
CA ALA A 45 -10.35 -4.41 -8.85
C ALA A 45 -10.55 -5.53 -9.89
N VAL A 46 -10.57 -5.19 -11.17
CA VAL A 46 -10.72 -6.17 -12.27
C VAL A 46 -9.52 -7.12 -12.31
N ALA A 47 -8.30 -6.59 -12.18
CA ALA A 47 -7.09 -7.41 -12.16
C ALA A 47 -7.12 -8.40 -10.97
N ASP A 48 -7.46 -7.92 -9.77
CA ASP A 48 -7.52 -8.77 -8.58
C ASP A 48 -8.61 -9.84 -8.66
N VAL A 49 -9.81 -9.46 -9.12
CA VAL A 49 -10.91 -10.43 -9.34
C VAL A 49 -10.50 -11.46 -10.40
N GLY A 50 -9.89 -11.03 -11.51
CA GLY A 50 -9.40 -11.93 -12.55
C GLY A 50 -8.38 -12.96 -12.00
N LEU A 51 -7.44 -12.50 -11.17
CA LEU A 51 -6.51 -13.39 -10.46
C LEU A 51 -7.23 -14.35 -9.51
N GLY A 52 -8.24 -13.85 -8.79
CA GLY A 52 -9.06 -14.68 -7.90
C GLY A 52 -9.86 -15.77 -8.63
N LEU A 53 -10.22 -15.55 -9.88
CA LEU A 53 -10.95 -16.52 -10.72
C LEU A 53 -10.03 -17.54 -11.40
N SER A 54 -8.72 -17.42 -11.32
CA SER A 54 -7.74 -18.28 -12.03
C SER A 54 -7.78 -19.78 -11.66
N GLY A 55 -8.52 -20.16 -10.63
CA GLY A 55 -8.67 -21.55 -10.18
C GLY A 55 -7.65 -22.00 -9.12
N ASP A 56 -6.50 -21.37 -8.99
CA ASP A 56 -5.53 -21.65 -7.92
C ASP A 56 -6.09 -21.19 -6.55
N GLU A 57 -6.24 -22.15 -5.64
CA GLU A 57 -6.83 -21.90 -4.32
C GLU A 57 -6.00 -20.92 -3.47
N LYS A 58 -4.67 -20.98 -3.59
CA LYS A 58 -3.79 -20.02 -2.90
C LYS A 58 -4.01 -18.61 -3.44
N LEU A 59 -3.97 -18.46 -4.76
CA LEU A 59 -4.15 -17.16 -5.41
C LEU A 59 -5.53 -16.57 -5.12
N ARG A 60 -6.59 -17.39 -5.14
CA ARG A 60 -7.95 -16.98 -4.77
C ARG A 60 -8.05 -16.45 -3.34
N ARG A 61 -7.33 -17.08 -2.40
CA ARG A 61 -7.28 -16.60 -1.00
C ARG A 61 -6.53 -15.28 -0.88
N VAL A 62 -5.40 -15.17 -1.56
CA VAL A 62 -4.59 -13.94 -1.58
C VAL A 62 -5.36 -12.79 -2.19
N SER A 63 -6.04 -13.00 -3.31
CA SER A 63 -6.91 -12.02 -3.96
C SER A 63 -8.01 -11.52 -3.00
N ARG A 64 -8.71 -12.41 -2.31
CA ARG A 64 -9.71 -11.99 -1.31
C ARG A 64 -9.11 -11.13 -0.18
N GLN A 65 -7.91 -11.47 0.30
CA GLN A 65 -7.22 -10.65 1.31
C GLN A 65 -6.82 -9.29 0.73
N ALA A 66 -6.31 -9.26 -0.50
CA ALA A 66 -5.94 -8.03 -1.18
C ALA A 66 -7.16 -7.14 -1.44
N PHE A 67 -8.28 -7.73 -1.87
CA PHE A 67 -9.53 -7.02 -2.07
C PHE A 67 -10.06 -6.39 -0.77
N VAL A 68 -10.09 -7.15 0.33
CA VAL A 68 -10.51 -6.62 1.64
C VAL A 68 -9.59 -5.51 2.12
N SER A 69 -8.26 -5.66 1.91
CA SER A 69 -7.29 -4.62 2.21
C SER A 69 -7.54 -3.36 1.41
N TRP A 70 -7.81 -3.49 0.12
CA TRP A 70 -8.14 -2.40 -0.78
C TRP A 70 -9.41 -1.65 -0.35
N VAL A 71 -10.51 -2.37 -0.10
CA VAL A 71 -11.78 -1.77 0.36
C VAL A 71 -11.59 -1.01 1.67
N GLY A 72 -10.88 -1.62 2.63
CA GLY A 72 -10.57 -0.98 3.91
C GLY A 72 -9.70 0.27 3.74
N ALA A 73 -8.67 0.20 2.89
CA ALA A 73 -7.77 1.31 2.59
C ALA A 73 -8.50 2.47 1.90
N THR A 74 -9.34 2.16 0.91
CA THR A 74 -10.19 3.14 0.23
C THR A 74 -11.14 3.83 1.22
N GLY A 75 -11.77 3.06 2.11
CA GLY A 75 -12.68 3.62 3.12
C GLY A 75 -11.97 4.61 4.07
N VAL A 76 -10.82 4.23 4.61
CA VAL A 76 -10.02 5.11 5.48
C VAL A 76 -9.50 6.33 4.72
N MET A 77 -9.02 6.14 3.49
CA MET A 77 -8.55 7.21 2.62
C MET A 77 -9.65 8.25 2.34
N LEU A 78 -10.87 7.80 2.01
CA LEU A 78 -12.01 8.70 1.80
C LEU A 78 -12.40 9.45 3.07
N GLY A 79 -12.37 8.79 4.22
CA GLY A 79 -12.58 9.45 5.53
C GLY A 79 -11.55 10.55 5.80
N LEU A 80 -10.27 10.30 5.53
CA LEU A 80 -9.20 11.30 5.66
C LEU A 80 -9.40 12.47 4.69
N ARG A 81 -9.80 12.22 3.44
CA ARG A 81 -10.08 13.26 2.45
C ARG A 81 -11.22 14.17 2.90
N ALA A 82 -12.27 13.61 3.47
CA ALA A 82 -13.41 14.37 3.98
C ALA A 82 -13.02 15.36 5.11
N VAL A 83 -11.99 15.01 5.90
CA VAL A 83 -11.49 15.82 7.02
C VAL A 83 -10.44 16.83 6.55
N VAL A 84 -9.41 16.38 5.80
CA VAL A 84 -8.23 17.19 5.48
C VAL A 84 -8.51 18.24 4.40
N LYS A 85 -9.29 17.89 3.36
CA LYS A 85 -9.70 18.80 2.27
C LYS A 85 -8.55 19.60 1.67
N ARG A 86 -7.41 18.96 1.38
CA ARG A 86 -6.25 19.59 0.77
C ARG A 86 -6.50 19.84 -0.71
N PRO A 87 -6.24 21.05 -1.27
CA PRO A 87 -6.30 21.29 -2.70
C PRO A 87 -5.22 20.49 -3.45
N ARG A 88 -5.50 20.13 -4.67
CA ARG A 88 -4.51 19.51 -5.58
C ARG A 88 -3.62 20.57 -6.20
N PRO A 89 -2.40 20.21 -6.66
CA PRO A 89 -1.48 21.18 -7.27
C PRO A 89 -2.09 21.99 -8.42
N GLU A 90 -2.86 21.36 -9.31
CA GLU A 90 -3.42 21.99 -10.51
C GLU A 90 -4.94 22.23 -10.43
N HIS A 91 -5.57 22.12 -9.25
CA HIS A 91 -7.01 22.28 -9.08
C HIS A 91 -7.37 23.15 -7.87
N ASP A 92 -8.00 24.28 -8.12
CA ASP A 92 -8.38 25.23 -7.07
C ASP A 92 -9.61 24.80 -6.24
N LYS A 93 -10.50 23.98 -6.82
CA LYS A 93 -11.75 23.60 -6.16
C LYS A 93 -11.60 22.28 -5.40
N VAL A 94 -11.77 22.34 -4.10
CA VAL A 94 -11.72 21.19 -3.19
C VAL A 94 -13.11 20.84 -2.69
N ASN A 95 -13.43 19.54 -2.77
CA ASN A 95 -14.56 18.96 -2.08
C ASN A 95 -14.13 17.67 -1.36
N TRP A 96 -15.03 17.01 -0.64
CA TRP A 96 -14.67 15.88 0.22
C TRP A 96 -14.09 14.66 -0.53
N TRP A 97 -14.39 14.47 -1.83
CA TRP A 97 -13.87 13.32 -2.60
C TRP A 97 -12.63 13.66 -3.44
N ASN A 98 -12.41 14.95 -3.81
CA ASN A 98 -11.29 15.35 -4.66
C ASN A 98 -10.12 15.96 -3.90
N SER A 99 -10.09 15.84 -2.56
CA SER A 99 -8.91 16.22 -1.78
C SER A 99 -7.66 15.53 -2.29
N SER A 100 -6.52 16.26 -2.32
CA SER A 100 -5.25 15.66 -2.72
C SER A 100 -4.71 14.68 -1.68
N PHE A 101 -5.00 14.89 -0.38
CA PHE A 101 -4.45 14.08 0.70
C PHE A 101 -5.46 13.07 1.27
N PRO A 102 -5.03 11.82 1.43
CA PRO A 102 -3.85 11.18 0.83
C PRO A 102 -4.09 10.74 -0.62
N SER A 103 -3.02 10.35 -1.34
CA SER A 103 -3.12 9.85 -2.70
C SER A 103 -3.86 8.53 -2.78
N GLY A 104 -5.00 8.51 -3.48
CA GLY A 104 -5.84 7.31 -3.58
C GLY A 104 -5.18 6.18 -4.36
N HIS A 105 -4.67 6.44 -5.58
CA HIS A 105 -3.97 5.44 -6.38
C HIS A 105 -2.83 4.77 -5.59
N THR A 106 -2.05 5.59 -4.88
CA THR A 106 -0.93 5.08 -4.09
C THR A 106 -1.42 4.27 -2.89
N THR A 107 -2.45 4.73 -2.18
CA THR A 107 -3.04 4.01 -1.05
C THR A 107 -3.53 2.64 -1.47
N ASP A 108 -4.33 2.58 -2.52
CA ASP A 108 -4.95 1.35 -2.98
C ASP A 108 -3.95 0.36 -3.55
N TYR A 109 -3.01 0.87 -4.36
CA TYR A 109 -1.95 0.03 -4.89
C TYR A 109 -1.11 -0.61 -3.76
N PHE A 110 -0.64 0.19 -2.80
CA PHE A 110 0.19 -0.33 -1.71
C PHE A 110 -0.57 -1.24 -0.75
N ALA A 111 -1.87 -1.04 -0.57
CA ALA A 111 -2.70 -1.95 0.22
C ALA A 111 -2.72 -3.36 -0.38
N MET A 112 -2.92 -3.46 -1.68
CA MET A 112 -2.92 -4.74 -2.39
C MET A 112 -1.51 -5.31 -2.54
N ALA A 113 -0.54 -4.49 -2.97
CA ALA A 113 0.85 -4.88 -3.17
C ALA A 113 1.48 -5.47 -1.89
N THR A 114 1.15 -4.92 -0.73
CA THR A 114 1.63 -5.44 0.56
C THR A 114 1.13 -6.87 0.83
N VAL A 115 -0.14 -7.14 0.52
CA VAL A 115 -0.70 -8.48 0.67
C VAL A 115 -0.04 -9.46 -0.29
N TYR A 116 0.05 -9.10 -1.58
CA TYR A 116 0.70 -9.96 -2.58
C TYR A 116 2.19 -10.17 -2.29
N ALA A 117 2.92 -9.12 -1.89
CA ALA A 117 4.35 -9.21 -1.57
C ALA A 117 4.64 -10.12 -0.36
N ALA A 118 3.74 -10.13 0.63
CA ALA A 118 3.86 -11.03 1.77
C ALA A 118 3.60 -12.50 1.40
N ARG A 119 2.68 -12.76 0.45
CA ARG A 119 2.29 -14.11 0.03
C ARG A 119 3.15 -14.67 -1.09
N TYR A 120 3.76 -13.79 -1.89
CA TYR A 120 4.67 -14.10 -2.98
C TYR A 120 5.97 -13.28 -2.83
N PRO A 121 6.92 -13.71 -1.96
CA PRO A 121 8.12 -12.93 -1.64
C PRO A 121 8.99 -12.58 -2.86
N LYS A 122 8.97 -13.40 -3.90
CA LYS A 122 9.68 -13.16 -5.18
C LYS A 122 9.15 -11.92 -5.92
N LEU A 123 7.87 -11.56 -5.71
CA LEU A 123 7.23 -10.39 -6.33
C LEU A 123 7.38 -9.12 -5.49
N ARG A 124 7.98 -9.20 -4.29
CA ARG A 124 8.08 -8.06 -3.37
C ARG A 124 8.69 -6.83 -4.04
N TRP A 125 9.88 -6.98 -4.58
CA TRP A 125 10.59 -5.85 -5.17
C TRP A 125 9.91 -5.31 -6.44
N PRO A 126 9.49 -6.13 -7.41
CA PRO A 126 8.69 -5.66 -8.54
C PRO A 126 7.44 -4.89 -8.12
N LEU A 127 6.67 -5.39 -7.16
CA LEU A 127 5.45 -4.73 -6.69
C LEU A 127 5.75 -3.38 -6.04
N PHE A 128 6.73 -3.30 -5.13
CA PHE A 128 7.07 -2.03 -4.49
C PHE A 128 7.67 -1.03 -5.48
N PHE A 129 8.49 -1.48 -6.42
CA PHE A 129 9.01 -0.61 -7.49
C PHE A 129 7.87 -0.04 -8.35
N THR A 130 6.92 -0.87 -8.76
CA THR A 130 5.72 -0.39 -9.46
C THR A 130 4.93 0.60 -8.61
N GLY A 131 4.82 0.39 -7.29
CA GLY A 131 4.18 1.33 -6.38
C GLY A 131 4.88 2.71 -6.35
N ILE A 132 6.21 2.73 -6.44
CA ILE A 132 6.97 3.98 -6.56
C ILE A 132 6.63 4.67 -7.90
N LEU A 133 6.56 3.92 -9.01
CA LEU A 133 6.16 4.47 -10.31
C LEU A 133 4.72 5.01 -10.28
N VAL A 134 3.80 4.31 -9.61
CA VAL A 134 2.44 4.81 -9.39
C VAL A 134 2.47 6.14 -8.65
N GLY A 135 3.18 6.23 -7.53
CA GLY A 135 3.29 7.47 -6.77
C GLY A 135 3.91 8.60 -7.59
N PHE A 136 5.00 8.32 -8.30
CA PHE A 136 5.66 9.27 -9.17
C PHE A 136 4.74 9.78 -10.28
N SER A 137 3.98 8.90 -10.93
CA SER A 137 3.03 9.30 -11.98
C SER A 137 1.98 10.29 -11.46
N ARG A 138 1.56 10.15 -10.18
CA ARG A 138 0.57 11.07 -9.59
C ARG A 138 1.12 12.46 -9.33
N ILE A 139 2.42 12.58 -8.98
CA ILE A 139 3.10 13.86 -8.85
C ILE A 139 3.30 14.48 -10.23
N TYR A 140 3.81 13.70 -11.16
CA TYR A 140 4.08 14.13 -12.54
C TYR A 140 2.82 14.63 -13.25
N LEU A 141 1.67 13.99 -13.05
CA LEU A 141 0.38 14.39 -13.64
C LEU A 141 -0.30 15.59 -12.90
N GLY A 142 0.36 16.22 -11.93
CA GLY A 142 -0.19 17.39 -11.23
C GLY A 142 -1.33 17.09 -10.26
N GLU A 143 -1.55 15.81 -9.93
CA GLU A 143 -2.69 15.38 -9.12
C GLU A 143 -2.42 15.39 -7.61
N HIS A 144 -1.17 15.18 -7.22
CA HIS A 144 -0.77 15.01 -5.83
C HIS A 144 0.59 15.62 -5.53
N TYR A 145 0.77 16.09 -4.30
CA TYR A 145 2.08 16.43 -3.78
C TYR A 145 2.87 15.19 -3.33
N PRO A 146 4.21 15.26 -3.24
CA PRO A 146 5.03 14.16 -2.71
C PRO A 146 4.57 13.63 -1.36
N SER A 147 4.19 14.51 -0.44
CA SER A 147 3.68 14.11 0.89
C SER A 147 2.36 13.34 0.83
N ASP A 148 1.47 13.65 -0.12
CA ASP A 148 0.21 12.89 -0.32
C ASP A 148 0.49 11.46 -0.76
N VAL A 149 1.51 11.30 -1.61
CA VAL A 149 1.97 10.00 -2.13
C VAL A 149 2.61 9.17 -1.01
N LEU A 150 3.51 9.77 -0.22
CA LEU A 150 4.15 9.10 0.92
C LEU A 150 3.13 8.69 1.98
N ALA A 151 2.18 9.57 2.31
CA ALA A 151 1.09 9.25 3.22
C ALA A 151 0.20 8.12 2.69
N GLY A 152 -0.11 8.14 1.38
CA GLY A 152 -0.86 7.08 0.72
C GLY A 152 -0.14 5.74 0.76
N ALA A 153 1.17 5.72 0.46
CA ALA A 153 1.99 4.52 0.54
C ALA A 153 2.04 3.94 1.96
N GLY A 154 2.24 4.80 2.96
CA GLY A 154 2.25 4.40 4.37
C GLY A 154 0.90 3.85 4.83
N LEU A 155 -0.20 4.53 4.48
CA LEU A 155 -1.57 4.11 4.80
C LEU A 155 -1.90 2.77 4.15
N GLY A 156 -1.64 2.62 2.85
CA GLY A 156 -1.90 1.39 2.12
C GLY A 156 -1.09 0.21 2.68
N THR A 157 0.21 0.41 2.88
CA THR A 157 1.08 -0.62 3.48
C THR A 157 0.61 -1.01 4.89
N GLY A 158 0.24 -0.04 5.71
CA GLY A 158 -0.25 -0.28 7.07
C GLY A 158 -1.54 -1.10 7.09
N LEU A 159 -2.51 -0.78 6.22
CA LEU A 159 -3.76 -1.52 6.13
C LEU A 159 -3.60 -2.89 5.48
N GLY A 160 -2.69 -3.03 4.50
CA GLY A 160 -2.28 -4.34 3.98
C GLY A 160 -1.68 -5.24 5.06
N ALA A 161 -0.78 -4.70 5.86
CA ALA A 161 -0.17 -5.40 6.99
C ALA A 161 -1.20 -5.76 8.08
N LEU A 162 -2.14 -4.85 8.37
CA LEU A 162 -3.24 -5.10 9.29
C LEU A 162 -4.12 -6.25 8.80
N THR A 163 -4.49 -6.26 7.51
CA THR A 163 -5.28 -7.34 6.90
C THR A 163 -4.60 -8.69 7.06
N LEU A 164 -3.28 -8.76 6.80
CA LEU A 164 -2.49 -9.98 6.99
C LEU A 164 -2.46 -10.45 8.45
N ARG A 165 -2.46 -9.54 9.40
CA ARG A 165 -2.45 -9.84 10.83
C ARG A 165 -3.81 -10.34 11.33
N VAL A 166 -4.91 -9.72 10.87
CA VAL A 166 -6.29 -10.10 11.29
C VAL A 166 -6.78 -11.35 10.57
N TRP A 167 -6.25 -11.60 9.38
CA TRP A 167 -6.61 -12.75 8.55
C TRP A 167 -5.36 -13.56 8.16
N PRO A 168 -4.74 -14.27 9.10
CA PRO A 168 -3.57 -15.11 8.83
C PRO A 168 -3.95 -16.31 7.94
N GLU A 169 -2.99 -16.82 7.16
CA GLU A 169 -3.21 -18.10 6.45
C GLU A 169 -3.41 -19.26 7.44
N ARG A 170 -4.35 -20.15 7.11
CA ARG A 170 -4.50 -21.41 7.83
C ARG A 170 -3.20 -22.23 7.64
N GLY A 171 -2.40 -22.35 8.68
CA GLY A 171 -1.11 -23.04 8.69
C GLY A 171 0.08 -22.18 9.08
N GLN A 172 0.00 -20.86 8.99
CA GLN A 172 0.91 -19.96 9.71
C GLN A 172 0.29 -19.58 11.06
N SER A 173 0.07 -20.60 11.89
CA SER A 173 0.04 -20.32 13.31
C SER A 173 1.37 -19.67 13.64
N THR A 174 1.35 -18.44 14.12
CA THR A 174 2.48 -17.85 14.84
C THR A 174 2.69 -18.69 16.07
N SER A 175 3.26 -19.88 15.86
CA SER A 175 3.70 -20.76 16.94
C SER A 175 5.02 -20.22 17.49
N ASN A 176 4.95 -19.03 18.08
CA ASN A 176 5.77 -18.75 19.27
C ASN A 176 5.14 -19.54 20.43
N ARG A 177 4.86 -20.83 20.21
CA ARG A 177 4.55 -21.75 21.29
C ARG A 177 5.87 -22.14 21.92
N VAL A 178 6.20 -21.49 23.02
CA VAL A 178 7.09 -22.08 24.01
C VAL A 178 6.48 -23.43 24.36
N ARG A 179 6.97 -24.52 23.76
CA ARG A 179 6.61 -25.87 24.19
C ARG A 179 7.51 -26.22 25.34
N LEU A 180 6.94 -26.29 26.51
CA LEU A 180 7.58 -26.98 27.61
C LEU A 180 7.54 -28.48 27.30
N VAL A 181 8.70 -29.03 26.97
CA VAL A 181 8.85 -30.50 26.76
C VAL A 181 9.42 -31.07 28.02
N SER A 182 8.59 -31.83 28.77
CA SER A 182 9.06 -32.67 29.84
C SER A 182 9.28 -34.08 29.31
N GLY A 183 10.51 -34.53 29.35
CA GLY A 183 10.89 -35.92 28.98
C GLY A 183 11.58 -36.61 30.14
N ASN A 184 11.31 -37.90 30.32
CA ASN A 184 12.04 -38.74 31.24
C ASN A 184 13.06 -39.56 30.48
N GLN A 185 14.34 -39.23 30.57
CA GLN A 185 15.42 -40.05 30.06
C GLN A 185 16.23 -40.61 31.25
N ASN A 186 16.25 -41.93 31.35
CA ASN A 186 17.01 -42.67 32.36
C ASN A 186 16.67 -42.27 33.84
N GLY A 187 15.38 -42.07 34.14
CA GLY A 187 14.96 -41.78 35.51
C GLY A 187 15.20 -40.34 36.00
N ARG A 188 15.65 -39.42 35.10
CA ARG A 188 15.80 -38.00 35.42
C ARG A 188 14.79 -37.17 34.62
N LEU A 189 14.04 -36.33 35.33
CA LEU A 189 13.15 -35.34 34.71
C LEU A 189 13.96 -34.20 34.09
N CYS A 190 13.94 -34.13 32.77
CA CYS A 190 14.52 -33.00 32.04
C CYS A 190 13.37 -32.11 31.55
N ALA A 191 13.40 -30.84 31.94
CA ALA A 191 12.54 -29.80 31.39
C ALA A 191 13.34 -28.97 30.34
N GLY A 192 12.86 -28.92 29.13
CA GLY A 192 13.48 -28.11 28.08
C GLY A 192 12.47 -27.13 27.49
N VAL A 193 12.97 -25.95 27.08
CA VAL A 193 12.20 -24.95 26.34
C VAL A 193 12.63 -25.01 24.89
N ASN A 194 11.72 -25.39 23.99
CA ASN A 194 11.99 -25.43 22.56
C ASN A 194 11.45 -24.14 21.91
N PHE A 195 12.34 -23.33 21.37
CA PHE A 195 11.99 -22.16 20.57
C PHE A 195 11.94 -22.61 19.11
N GLY A 196 10.74 -22.78 18.54
CA GLY A 196 10.58 -22.97 17.10
C GLY A 196 10.75 -21.64 16.37
N PHE A 197 11.81 -21.55 15.56
CA PHE A 197 12.03 -20.45 14.63
C PHE A 197 11.34 -20.71 13.29
#